data_1e131b36d48451231c145bec18c05b3f
#
_entry.id   1e131b36d48451231c145bec18c05b3f
#
_cell.length_a   1.000
_cell.length_b   1.000
_cell.length_c   1.000
_cell.angle_alpha   90.00
_cell.angle_beta   90.00
_cell.angle_gamma   90.00
#
_symmetry.space_group_name_H-M   'P 1'
#
loop_
_entity.id
_entity.type
_entity.pdbx_description
1 polymer ?
#
loop_
_entity_poly.entity_id
_entity_poly.type
_entity_poly.pdbx_seq_one_letter_code
_entity_poly.pdbx_strand_id
1 'polypeptide(L)'
;IYASGVAGIQVLRKNRELLQGKRCAVLAVGASPADPATIETVRKLNLKEDLAAIPFFYARGAWDLQKMSFADRTLCKMLQKSVAKKDPASLEPWEQALLEAAGGTADWTDREYLQPLLRWIRQGE
;
A
#
# COMPACT_ATOMS: atom_id res chain seq x y z
N ILE A 1 -2.57 2.46 -1.34
CA ILE A 1 -3.14 1.87 -0.11
C ILE A 1 -3.80 2.98 0.69
N TYR A 2 -5.00 2.72 1.13
CA TYR A 2 -5.78 3.59 1.99
C TYR A 2 -5.91 2.90 3.36
N ALA A 3 -5.25 3.42 4.37
CA ALA A 3 -5.00 2.67 5.61
C ALA A 3 -4.39 1.30 5.27
N SER A 4 -5.07 0.19 5.50
CA SER A 4 -4.61 -1.15 5.11
C SER A 4 -5.30 -1.70 3.86
N GLY A 5 -6.19 -0.93 3.22
CA GLY A 5 -6.91 -1.36 2.03
C GLY A 5 -6.16 -1.04 0.74
N VAL A 6 -5.99 -2.02 -0.13
CA VAL A 6 -5.41 -1.82 -1.46
C VAL A 6 -6.52 -1.48 -2.44
N ALA A 7 -6.53 -0.25 -2.95
CA ALA A 7 -7.43 0.16 -4.01
C ALA A 7 -7.19 -0.72 -5.26
N GLY A 8 -8.23 -1.13 -5.94
CA GLY A 8 -8.09 -1.96 -7.12
C GLY A 8 -8.19 -3.47 -6.89
N ILE A 9 -8.12 -3.97 -5.67
CA ILE A 9 -8.33 -5.40 -5.37
C ILE A 9 -9.69 -5.88 -5.89
N GLN A 10 -10.69 -5.01 -5.91
CA GLN A 10 -12.01 -5.31 -6.45
C GLN A 10 -11.98 -5.70 -7.94
N VAL A 11 -11.01 -5.19 -8.69
CA VAL A 11 -10.83 -5.57 -10.11
C VAL A 11 -10.53 -7.06 -10.23
N LEU A 12 -9.66 -7.58 -9.37
CA LEU A 12 -9.35 -9.01 -9.33
C LEU A 12 -10.59 -9.85 -8.96
N ARG A 13 -11.33 -9.40 -7.97
CA ARG A 13 -12.54 -10.11 -7.50
C ARG A 13 -13.63 -10.17 -8.56
N LYS A 14 -13.86 -9.04 -9.25
CA LYS A 14 -14.92 -8.92 -10.26
C LYS A 14 -14.58 -9.60 -11.59
N ASN A 15 -13.30 -9.82 -11.88
CA ASN A 15 -12.84 -10.31 -13.18
C ASN A 15 -12.14 -11.67 -13.09
N ARG A 16 -12.45 -12.48 -12.10
CA ARG A 16 -11.82 -13.79 -11.86
C ARG A 16 -11.80 -14.68 -13.09
N GLU A 17 -12.92 -14.76 -13.81
CA GLU A 17 -13.05 -15.59 -15.01
C GLU A 17 -12.10 -15.14 -16.12
N LEU A 18 -11.95 -13.83 -16.29
CA LEU A 18 -11.05 -13.26 -17.29
C LEU A 18 -9.58 -13.47 -16.95
N LEU A 19 -9.27 -13.71 -15.67
CA LEU A 19 -7.91 -13.91 -15.19
C LEU A 19 -7.47 -15.37 -15.16
N GLN A 20 -8.38 -16.29 -15.42
CA GLN A 20 -8.06 -17.72 -15.48
C GLN A 20 -6.99 -18.00 -16.54
N GLY A 21 -6.00 -18.81 -16.18
CA GLY A 21 -4.87 -19.14 -17.07
C GLY A 21 -3.85 -18.02 -17.26
N LYS A 22 -4.04 -16.88 -16.61
CA LYS A 22 -3.09 -15.75 -16.66
C LYS A 22 -2.21 -15.70 -15.41
N ARG A 23 -0.97 -15.28 -15.59
CA ARG A 23 -0.09 -14.98 -14.47
C ARG A 23 -0.47 -13.60 -13.91
N CYS A 24 -0.93 -13.59 -12.67
CA CYS A 24 -1.36 -12.37 -11.99
C CYS A 24 -0.51 -12.10 -10.76
N ALA A 25 -0.18 -10.86 -10.54
CA ALA A 25 0.48 -10.39 -9.33
C ALA A 25 -0.10 -9.03 -8.91
N VAL A 26 0.05 -8.69 -7.64
CA VAL A 26 -0.33 -7.38 -7.10
C VAL A 26 0.94 -6.63 -6.71
N LEU A 27 1.09 -5.42 -7.19
CA LEU A 27 2.04 -4.45 -6.67
C LEU A 27 1.25 -3.37 -5.92
N ALA A 28 1.36 -3.38 -4.61
CA ALA A 28 0.74 -2.36 -3.77
C ALA A 28 1.71 -1.23 -3.48
N VAL A 29 1.22 0.00 -3.54
CA VAL A 29 2.01 1.20 -3.24
C VAL A 29 1.39 1.92 -2.05
N GLY A 30 2.19 2.20 -1.05
CA GLY A 30 1.72 2.84 0.18
C GLY A 30 2.80 3.67 0.87
N ALA A 31 2.42 4.30 1.97
CA ALA A 31 3.31 5.16 2.74
C ALA A 31 4.06 4.41 3.85
N SER A 32 3.52 3.30 4.33
CA SER A 32 4.15 2.52 5.40
C SER A 32 5.52 1.99 4.99
N PRO A 33 6.47 1.85 5.93
CA PRO A 33 7.74 1.19 5.65
C PRO A 33 7.55 -0.21 5.05
N ALA A 34 8.45 -0.59 4.15
CA ALA A 34 8.41 -1.85 3.43
C ALA A 34 9.06 -3.00 4.23
N ASP A 35 8.66 -3.17 5.49
CA ASP A 35 9.12 -4.29 6.30
C ASP A 35 8.26 -5.55 6.07
N PRO A 36 8.84 -6.76 6.26
CA PRO A 36 8.13 -8.01 5.97
C PRO A 36 6.81 -8.19 6.75
N ALA A 37 6.76 -7.76 8.00
CA ALA A 37 5.58 -7.90 8.85
C ALA A 37 4.43 -7.01 8.35
N THR A 38 4.73 -5.77 8.00
CA THR A 38 3.75 -4.83 7.42
C THR A 38 3.22 -5.35 6.09
N ILE A 39 4.11 -5.79 5.20
CA ILE A 39 3.74 -6.33 3.89
C ILE A 39 2.81 -7.54 4.05
N GLU A 40 3.15 -8.48 4.92
CA GLU A 40 2.34 -9.68 5.15
C GLU A 40 0.98 -9.34 5.76
N THR A 41 0.90 -8.38 6.65
CA THR A 41 -0.35 -7.91 7.22
C THR A 41 -1.26 -7.33 6.15
N VAL A 42 -0.75 -6.45 5.29
CA VAL A 42 -1.51 -5.86 4.19
C VAL A 42 -1.95 -6.94 3.19
N ARG A 43 -1.06 -7.87 2.85
CA ARG A 43 -1.40 -9.00 1.98
C ARG A 43 -2.57 -9.81 2.52
N LYS A 44 -2.52 -10.24 3.77
CA LYS A 44 -3.59 -11.04 4.41
C LYS A 44 -4.91 -10.31 4.50
N LEU A 45 -4.90 -9.01 4.72
CA LEU A 45 -6.14 -8.22 4.80
C LEU A 45 -6.82 -8.07 3.43
N ASN A 46 -6.06 -8.09 2.35
CA ASN A 46 -6.56 -7.79 1.01
C ASN A 46 -6.72 -9.01 0.10
N LEU A 47 -5.82 -9.98 0.19
CA LEU A 47 -5.84 -11.20 -0.61
C LEU A 47 -6.35 -12.37 0.23
N LYS A 48 -7.65 -12.55 0.21
CA LYS A 48 -8.36 -13.59 0.98
C LYS A 48 -8.89 -14.68 0.05
N GLU A 49 -9.14 -15.86 0.62
CA GLU A 49 -9.76 -16.99 -0.08
C GLU A 49 -8.96 -17.41 -1.31
N ASP A 50 -9.60 -17.44 -2.48
CA ASP A 50 -9.00 -17.81 -3.76
C ASP A 50 -7.96 -16.82 -4.30
N LEU A 51 -7.92 -15.58 -3.76
CA LEU A 51 -6.89 -14.60 -4.10
C LEU A 51 -5.62 -14.76 -3.25
N ALA A 52 -5.64 -15.58 -2.21
CA ALA A 52 -4.51 -15.72 -1.27
C ALA A 52 -3.22 -16.24 -1.93
N ALA A 53 -3.34 -16.97 -3.03
CA ALA A 53 -2.20 -17.52 -3.78
C ALA A 53 -1.56 -16.51 -4.76
N ILE A 54 -2.18 -15.35 -4.98
CA ILE A 54 -1.64 -14.32 -5.88
C ILE A 54 -0.39 -13.69 -5.23
N PRO A 55 0.75 -13.67 -5.94
CA PRO A 55 1.95 -12.99 -5.46
C PRO A 55 1.68 -11.52 -5.16
N PHE A 56 2.16 -11.08 -4.01
CA PHE A 56 1.98 -9.72 -3.52
C PHE A 56 3.33 -9.04 -3.32
N PHE A 57 3.49 -7.90 -3.96
CA PHE A 57 4.68 -7.08 -3.87
C PHE A 57 4.31 -5.71 -3.34
N TYR A 58 5.26 -5.05 -2.71
CA TYR A 58 5.03 -3.76 -2.08
C TYR A 58 6.15 -2.79 -2.44
N ALA A 59 5.77 -1.57 -2.74
CA ALA A 59 6.68 -0.46 -2.91
C ALA A 59 6.23 0.72 -2.06
N ARG A 60 7.15 1.36 -1.40
CA ARG A 60 6.86 2.60 -0.69
C ARG A 60 6.72 3.73 -1.72
N GLY A 61 5.70 4.57 -1.55
CA GLY A 61 5.37 5.64 -2.49
C GLY A 61 5.78 7.03 -2.02
N ALA A 62 5.04 8.01 -2.48
CA ALA A 62 5.23 9.41 -2.13
C ALA A 62 3.93 10.01 -1.61
N TRP A 63 4.05 11.12 -0.93
CA TRP A 63 2.95 11.85 -0.31
C TRP A 63 3.05 13.34 -0.67
N ASP A 64 1.96 13.90 -1.19
CA ASP A 64 1.87 15.32 -1.49
C ASP A 64 0.43 15.81 -1.26
N LEU A 65 0.21 16.46 -0.13
CA LEU A 65 -1.11 16.99 0.23
C LEU A 65 -1.64 18.01 -0.78
N GLN A 66 -0.75 18.78 -1.40
CA GLN A 66 -1.18 19.85 -2.33
C GLN A 66 -1.71 19.27 -3.64
N LYS A 67 -1.22 18.10 -4.05
CA LYS A 67 -1.68 17.41 -5.27
C LYS A 67 -2.94 16.58 -5.06
N MET A 68 -3.38 16.41 -3.82
CA MET A 68 -4.60 15.66 -3.51
C MET A 68 -5.84 16.46 -3.87
N SER A 69 -6.95 15.74 -4.11
CA SER A 69 -8.27 16.34 -4.17
C SER A 69 -8.62 17.04 -2.85
N PHE A 70 -9.56 17.97 -2.88
CA PHE A 70 -9.99 18.66 -1.65
C PHE A 70 -10.49 17.67 -0.59
N ALA A 71 -11.27 16.66 -0.99
CA ALA A 71 -11.81 15.65 -0.09
C ALA A 71 -10.70 14.81 0.55
N ASP A 72 -9.75 14.31 -0.26
CA ASP A 72 -8.62 13.52 0.23
C ASP A 72 -7.71 14.33 1.15
N ARG A 73 -7.42 15.56 0.77
CA ARG A 73 -6.61 16.49 1.59
C ARG A 73 -7.26 16.74 2.95
N THR A 74 -8.55 16.99 2.98
CA THR A 74 -9.30 17.23 4.22
C THR A 74 -9.25 15.99 5.11
N LEU A 75 -9.54 14.82 4.54
CA LEU A 75 -9.48 13.55 5.26
C LEU A 75 -8.08 13.28 5.82
N CYS A 76 -7.04 13.46 5.02
CA CYS A 76 -5.67 13.26 5.46
C CYS A 76 -5.26 14.21 6.59
N LYS A 77 -5.65 15.48 6.52
CA LYS A 77 -5.40 16.45 7.60
C LYS A 77 -6.14 16.08 8.88
N MET A 78 -7.35 15.60 8.79
CA MET A 78 -8.11 15.12 9.96
C MET A 78 -7.43 13.89 10.58
N LEU A 79 -6.99 12.95 9.78
CA LEU A 79 -6.26 11.77 10.24
C LEU A 79 -4.95 12.16 10.92
N GLN A 80 -4.18 13.09 10.35
CA GLN A 80 -2.93 13.59 10.94
C GLN A 80 -3.18 14.20 12.32
N LYS A 81 -4.23 15.01 12.48
CA LYS A 81 -4.62 15.60 13.77
C LYS A 81 -5.01 14.53 14.78
N SER A 82 -5.76 13.53 14.36
CA SER A 82 -6.19 12.42 15.22
C SER A 82 -5.00 11.59 15.70
N VAL A 83 -4.09 11.24 14.78
CA VAL A 83 -2.89 10.45 15.08
C VAL A 83 -1.91 11.22 15.97
N ALA A 84 -1.78 12.52 15.79
CA ALA A 84 -0.91 13.37 16.61
C ALA A 84 -1.31 13.42 18.07
N LYS A 85 -2.56 13.07 18.41
CA LYS A 85 -3.05 13.01 19.79
C LYS A 85 -2.77 11.67 20.47
N LYS A 86 -2.35 10.66 19.73
CA LYS A 86 -2.05 9.32 20.26
C LYS A 86 -0.68 9.30 20.94
N ASP A 87 -0.51 8.35 21.86
CA ASP A 87 0.79 8.03 22.42
C ASP A 87 1.75 7.59 21.29
N PRO A 88 2.93 8.26 21.15
CA PRO A 88 3.91 7.89 20.13
C PRO A 88 4.32 6.41 20.16
N ALA A 89 4.33 5.78 21.34
CA ALA A 89 4.67 4.37 21.51
C ALA A 89 3.60 3.41 20.95
N SER A 90 2.37 3.88 20.76
CA SER A 90 1.23 3.08 20.28
C SER A 90 0.95 3.22 18.79
N LEU A 91 1.75 4.02 18.07
CA LEU A 91 1.51 4.29 16.66
C LEU A 91 1.80 3.07 15.77
N GLU A 92 0.88 2.76 14.87
CA GLU A 92 1.11 1.79 13.81
C GLU A 92 2.04 2.37 12.73
N PRO A 93 2.69 1.51 11.90
CA PRO A 93 3.62 1.99 10.88
C PRO A 93 3.04 3.03 9.92
N TRP A 94 1.78 2.88 9.50
CA TRP A 94 1.12 3.83 8.62
C TRP A 94 0.82 5.16 9.33
N GLU A 95 0.56 5.14 10.64
CA GLU A 95 0.34 6.33 11.45
C GLU A 95 1.64 7.13 11.62
N GLN A 96 2.76 6.43 11.84
CA GLN A 96 4.09 7.05 11.89
C GLN A 96 4.43 7.73 10.55
N ALA A 97 4.21 7.04 9.43
CA ALA A 97 4.43 7.61 8.11
C ALA A 97 3.56 8.86 7.86
N LEU A 98 2.32 8.84 8.34
CA LEU A 98 1.39 9.98 8.25
C LEU A 98 1.91 11.20 9.01
N LEU A 99 2.51 11.01 10.19
CA LEU A 99 3.14 12.07 10.97
C LEU A 99 4.44 12.57 10.33
N GLU A 100 5.25 11.69 9.77
CA GLU A 100 6.45 12.07 9.02
C GLU A 100 6.11 12.98 7.83
N ALA A 101 4.97 12.74 7.19
CA ALA A 101 4.48 13.52 6.06
C ALA A 101 3.71 14.80 6.48
N ALA A 102 3.64 15.13 7.76
CA ALA A 102 2.87 16.27 8.27
C ALA A 102 3.34 17.63 7.70
N GLY A 103 4.56 17.73 7.19
CA GLY A 103 5.08 18.90 6.49
C GLY A 103 4.50 19.14 5.09
N GLY A 104 3.61 18.26 4.61
CA GLY A 104 2.91 18.39 3.33
C GLY A 104 3.44 17.49 2.21
N THR A 105 4.70 17.13 2.23
CA THR A 105 5.33 16.26 1.22
C THR A 105 6.27 15.25 1.85
N ALA A 106 6.30 14.04 1.27
CA ALA A 106 7.31 13.05 1.53
C ALA A 106 7.48 12.17 0.29
N ASP A 107 8.70 11.76 0.00
CA ASP A 107 9.00 10.85 -1.11
C ASP A 107 9.90 9.72 -0.60
N TRP A 108 9.34 8.51 -0.56
CA TRP A 108 10.04 7.29 -0.15
C TRP A 108 10.25 6.34 -1.33
N THR A 109 10.04 6.83 -2.56
CA THR A 109 10.15 5.98 -3.75
C THR A 109 11.58 5.51 -3.96
N ASP A 110 11.72 4.21 -4.28
CA ASP A 110 12.99 3.59 -4.59
C ASP A 110 12.76 2.49 -5.63
N ARG A 111 13.56 2.48 -6.68
CA ARG A 111 13.47 1.45 -7.74
C ARG A 111 13.76 0.05 -7.23
N GLU A 112 14.51 -0.09 -6.14
CA GLU A 112 14.81 -1.40 -5.53
C GLU A 112 13.54 -2.13 -5.08
N TYR A 113 12.48 -1.41 -4.73
CA TYR A 113 11.17 -2.02 -4.42
C TYR A 113 10.58 -2.84 -5.58
N LEU A 114 10.99 -2.57 -6.81
CA LEU A 114 10.51 -3.29 -7.99
C LEU A 114 11.27 -4.59 -8.25
N GLN A 115 12.44 -4.79 -7.66
CA GLN A 115 13.30 -5.94 -7.94
C GLN A 115 12.62 -7.29 -7.68
N PRO A 116 11.88 -7.51 -6.58
CA PRO A 116 11.18 -8.77 -6.37
C PRO A 116 10.14 -9.08 -7.46
N LEU A 117 9.37 -8.08 -7.86
CA LEU A 117 8.38 -8.23 -8.95
C LEU A 117 9.07 -8.54 -10.29
N LEU A 118 10.15 -7.84 -10.61
CA LEU A 118 10.89 -8.08 -11.86
C LEU A 118 11.49 -9.48 -11.91
N ARG A 119 12.03 -9.98 -10.79
CA ARG A 119 12.51 -11.37 -10.69
C ARG A 119 11.37 -12.36 -10.94
N TRP A 120 10.22 -12.13 -10.35
CA TRP A 120 9.05 -12.99 -10.53
C TRP A 120 8.57 -13.01 -11.99
N ILE A 121 8.55 -11.86 -12.65
CA ILE A 121 8.19 -11.77 -14.08
C ILE A 121 9.15 -12.60 -14.92
N ARG A 122 10.46 -12.44 -14.72
CA ARG A 122 11.50 -13.14 -15.47
C ARG A 122 11.48 -14.65 -15.27
N GLN A 123 11.15 -15.13 -14.10
CA GLN A 123 11.05 -16.57 -13.79
C GLN A 123 9.95 -17.28 -14.58
N GLY A 124 9.01 -16.57 -15.15
CA GLY A 124 7.91 -17.12 -15.92
C GLY A 124 8.08 -17.04 -17.45
N GLU A 125 9.19 -16.52 -17.90
CA GLU A 125 9.52 -16.43 -19.33
C GLU A 125 10.00 -17.78 -19.91
#